data_3ce94cf1283e932fc28af86a24f35b83
#
_entry.id   3ce94cf1283e932fc28af86a24f35b83
#
_cell.length_a   1.000
_cell.length_b   1.000
_cell.length_c   1.000
_cell.angle_alpha   90.00
_cell.angle_beta   90.00
_cell.angle_gamma   90.00
#
_symmetry.space_group_name_H-M   'P 1'
#
loop_
_entity.id
_entity.type
_entity.pdbx_description
1 polymer ?
#
loop_
_entity_poly.entity_id
_entity_poly.type
_entity_poly.pdbx_seq_one_letter_code
_entity_poly.pdbx_strand_id
1 'polypeptide(L)'
;PKVIAFNAKDETAKKRYGVIADYMGLGGANDDEKVTNLIAYLRGMNDALKIPQCIKNYGADSYPCEQGFVPEDIFLERLPEIAKNAVADACTGSNPRKISVEEMEKLLKCCYYDTEVDF
;
A
#
# COMPACT_ATOMS: atom_id res chain seq x y z
N PRO A 1 -2.77 2.06 1.86
CA PRO A 1 -1.69 2.83 2.52
C PRO A 1 -0.34 2.73 1.78
N LYS A 2 0.19 1.53 1.51
CA LYS A 2 1.55 1.35 0.91
C LYS A 2 1.68 1.98 -0.48
N VAL A 3 0.68 1.83 -1.36
CA VAL A 3 0.67 2.46 -2.69
C VAL A 3 0.65 3.99 -2.59
N ILE A 4 -0.06 4.57 -1.62
CA ILE A 4 -0.04 6.02 -1.37
C ILE A 4 1.37 6.46 -0.96
N ALA A 5 2.03 5.74 -0.04
CA ALA A 5 3.39 6.03 0.38
C ALA A 5 4.39 5.96 -0.80
N PHE A 6 4.25 4.95 -1.68
CA PHE A 6 5.03 4.83 -2.90
C PHE A 6 4.79 6.01 -3.84
N ASN A 7 3.54 6.32 -4.15
CA ASN A 7 3.18 7.38 -5.09
C ASN A 7 3.53 8.79 -4.56
N ALA A 8 3.52 8.99 -3.25
CA ALA A 8 3.87 10.29 -2.64
C ALA A 8 5.35 10.68 -2.79
N LYS A 9 6.20 9.80 -3.34
CA LYS A 9 7.55 10.16 -3.80
C LYS A 9 7.52 11.01 -5.08
N ASP A 10 6.41 10.99 -5.84
CA ASP A 10 6.15 11.91 -6.94
C ASP A 10 5.49 13.19 -6.39
N GLU A 11 6.07 14.36 -6.70
CA GLU A 11 5.63 15.65 -6.16
C GLU A 11 4.20 16.02 -6.59
N THR A 12 3.79 15.63 -7.78
CA THR A 12 2.43 15.90 -8.29
C THR A 12 1.42 15.03 -7.56
N ALA A 13 1.71 13.76 -7.36
CA ALA A 13 0.87 12.84 -6.61
C ALA A 13 0.79 13.26 -5.13
N LYS A 14 1.92 13.63 -4.51
CA LYS A 14 1.98 14.13 -3.13
C LYS A 14 1.03 15.30 -2.91
N LYS A 15 1.10 16.33 -3.77
CA LYS A 15 0.20 17.49 -3.71
C LYS A 15 -1.26 17.10 -3.82
N ARG A 16 -1.61 16.16 -4.70
CA ARG A 16 -2.98 15.67 -4.83
C ARG A 16 -3.47 14.94 -3.59
N TYR A 17 -2.61 14.13 -2.96
CA TYR A 17 -2.93 13.51 -1.67
C TYR A 17 -3.09 14.54 -0.56
N GLY A 18 -2.27 15.60 -0.56
CA GLY A 18 -2.43 16.75 0.34
C GLY A 18 -3.80 17.40 0.21
N VAL A 19 -4.27 17.64 -1.03
CA VAL A 19 -5.63 18.17 -1.29
C VAL A 19 -6.73 17.25 -0.75
N ILE A 20 -6.56 15.94 -0.90
CA ILE A 20 -7.50 14.95 -0.33
C ILE A 20 -7.52 15.03 1.19
N ALA A 21 -6.35 15.12 1.83
CA ALA A 21 -6.23 15.26 3.28
C ALA A 21 -6.91 16.55 3.78
N ASP A 22 -6.72 17.68 3.06
CA ASP A 22 -7.39 18.94 3.37
C ASP A 22 -8.91 18.83 3.25
N TYR A 23 -9.40 18.22 2.18
CA TYR A 23 -10.83 18.00 1.97
C TYR A 23 -11.45 17.15 3.09
N MET A 24 -10.70 16.19 3.61
CA MET A 24 -11.12 15.32 4.71
C MET A 24 -10.90 15.96 6.11
N GLY A 25 -10.32 17.16 6.18
CA GLY A 25 -10.05 17.83 7.45
C GLY A 25 -8.97 17.18 8.32
N LEU A 26 -8.03 16.44 7.71
CA LEU A 26 -7.01 15.70 8.45
C LEU A 26 -5.84 16.53 8.95
N GLY A 27 -5.72 17.79 8.46
CA GLY A 27 -4.64 18.69 8.85
C GLY A 27 -3.26 18.29 8.32
N GLY A 28 -2.25 19.08 8.73
CA GLY A 28 -0.85 18.94 8.34
C GLY A 28 -0.29 20.29 7.89
N ALA A 29 0.92 20.66 8.35
CA ALA A 29 1.54 21.93 8.02
C ALA A 29 2.12 21.96 6.59
N ASN A 30 2.36 20.81 6.00
CA ASN A 30 2.91 20.62 4.65
C ASN A 30 2.36 19.34 4.02
N ASP A 31 2.65 19.11 2.73
CA ASP A 31 2.14 17.97 2.00
C ASP A 31 2.64 16.62 2.58
N ASP A 32 3.85 16.55 3.12
CA ASP A 32 4.38 15.32 3.72
C ASP A 32 3.59 14.92 4.99
N GLU A 33 3.29 15.90 5.85
CA GLU A 33 2.45 15.67 7.03
C GLU A 33 1.02 15.29 6.64
N LYS A 34 0.45 15.96 5.63
CA LYS A 34 -0.89 15.64 5.11
C LYS A 34 -0.98 14.22 4.57
N VAL A 35 0.04 13.77 3.82
CA VAL A 35 0.11 12.38 3.34
C VAL A 35 0.23 11.40 4.49
N THR A 36 1.05 11.71 5.49
CA THR A 36 1.18 10.90 6.71
C THR A 36 -0.16 10.76 7.43
N ASN A 37 -0.88 11.87 7.62
CA ASN A 37 -2.18 11.88 8.26
C ASN A 37 -3.24 11.12 7.43
N LEU A 38 -3.20 11.23 6.11
CA LEU A 38 -4.08 10.46 5.22
C LEU A 38 -3.83 8.95 5.35
N ILE A 39 -2.57 8.54 5.36
CA ILE A 39 -2.20 7.13 5.56
C ILE A 39 -2.66 6.63 6.93
N ALA A 40 -2.43 7.41 7.98
CA ALA A 40 -2.86 7.07 9.34
C ALA A 40 -4.39 6.93 9.43
N TYR A 41 -5.14 7.84 8.82
CA TYR A 41 -6.59 7.77 8.74
C TYR A 41 -7.07 6.47 8.06
N LEU A 42 -6.50 6.13 6.91
CA LEU A 42 -6.86 4.90 6.19
C LEU A 42 -6.50 3.64 6.97
N ARG A 43 -5.39 3.64 7.71
CA ARG A 43 -5.02 2.52 8.60
C ARG A 43 -6.03 2.39 9.74
N GLY A 44 -6.41 3.50 10.37
CA GLY A 44 -7.45 3.50 11.41
C GLY A 44 -8.80 3.01 10.88
N MET A 45 -9.16 3.36 9.66
CA MET A 45 -10.37 2.85 9.01
C MET A 45 -10.28 1.34 8.76
N ASN A 46 -9.12 0.82 8.31
CA ASN A 46 -8.91 -0.62 8.18
C ASN A 46 -9.10 -1.34 9.53
N ASP A 47 -8.54 -0.80 10.62
CA ASP A 47 -8.70 -1.37 11.96
C ASP A 47 -10.17 -1.39 12.40
N ALA A 48 -10.90 -0.30 12.19
CA ALA A 48 -12.32 -0.20 12.51
C ALA A 48 -13.18 -1.21 11.72
N LEU A 49 -12.78 -1.48 10.47
CA LEU A 49 -13.44 -2.44 9.58
C LEU A 49 -12.91 -3.88 9.75
N LYS A 50 -11.95 -4.10 10.65
CA LYS A 50 -11.29 -5.39 10.86
C LYS A 50 -10.62 -5.93 9.60
N ILE A 51 -10.06 -5.04 8.77
CA ILE A 51 -9.24 -5.39 7.62
C ILE A 51 -7.79 -5.53 8.09
N PRO A 52 -7.09 -6.65 7.83
CA PRO A 52 -5.71 -6.82 8.22
C PRO A 52 -4.81 -5.72 7.63
N GLN A 53 -3.86 -5.23 8.41
CA GLN A 53 -2.91 -4.19 7.95
C GLN A 53 -1.88 -4.71 6.94
N CYS A 54 -1.71 -6.03 6.87
CA CYS A 54 -0.80 -6.68 5.94
C CYS A 54 -1.34 -8.03 5.46
N ILE A 55 -0.82 -8.50 4.32
CA ILE A 55 -1.24 -9.77 3.71
C ILE A 55 -0.90 -10.96 4.61
N LYS A 56 0.23 -10.91 5.32
CA LYS A 56 0.68 -11.97 6.24
C LYS A 56 -0.35 -12.28 7.33
N ASN A 57 -1.11 -11.28 7.77
CA ASN A 57 -2.12 -11.44 8.82
C ASN A 57 -3.51 -11.86 8.29
N TYR A 58 -3.68 -11.87 6.96
CA TYR A 58 -4.94 -12.29 6.35
C TYR A 58 -5.17 -13.79 6.57
N GLY A 59 -6.27 -14.14 7.18
CA GLY A 59 -6.60 -15.52 7.54
C GLY A 59 -5.95 -16.03 8.83
N ALA A 60 -5.16 -15.22 9.55
CA ALA A 60 -4.69 -15.53 10.90
C ALA A 60 -5.85 -15.49 11.91
N ASP A 61 -5.63 -16.02 13.13
CA ASP A 61 -6.68 -16.11 14.17
C ASP A 61 -7.39 -14.79 14.45
N SER A 62 -6.64 -13.67 14.40
CA SER A 62 -7.19 -12.32 14.60
C SER A 62 -8.04 -11.81 13.43
N TYR A 63 -7.83 -12.37 12.23
CA TYR A 63 -8.49 -11.99 11.00
C TYR A 63 -8.85 -13.24 10.18
N PRO A 64 -9.74 -14.10 10.69
CA PRO A 64 -10.10 -15.36 10.04
C PRO A 64 -10.77 -15.11 8.68
N CYS A 65 -10.45 -15.93 7.70
CA CYS A 65 -11.14 -15.96 6.41
C CYS A 65 -11.31 -17.40 5.92
N GLU A 66 -12.34 -17.63 5.13
CA GLU A 66 -12.66 -18.96 4.61
C GLU A 66 -11.61 -19.49 3.65
N GLN A 67 -10.93 -18.61 2.91
CA GLN A 67 -9.87 -18.96 1.96
C GLN A 67 -8.52 -19.27 2.62
N GLY A 68 -8.42 -19.07 3.96
CA GLY A 68 -7.16 -19.24 4.67
C GLY A 68 -6.19 -18.08 4.46
N PHE A 69 -4.97 -18.25 4.88
CA PHE A 69 -3.90 -17.25 4.78
C PHE A 69 -2.96 -17.54 3.61
N VAL A 70 -2.12 -16.57 3.27
CA VAL A 70 -1.06 -16.70 2.26
C VAL A 70 0.25 -17.07 2.95
N PRO A 71 0.72 -18.33 2.87
CA PRO A 71 1.99 -18.75 3.47
C PRO A 71 3.16 -17.95 2.90
N GLU A 72 4.15 -17.68 3.74
CA GLU A 72 5.31 -16.87 3.36
C GLU A 72 6.15 -17.49 2.26
N ASP A 73 6.37 -18.79 2.31
CA ASP A 73 7.10 -19.55 1.30
C ASP A 73 6.41 -19.48 -0.07
N ILE A 74 5.10 -19.66 -0.11
CA ILE A 74 4.30 -19.54 -1.33
C ILE A 74 4.31 -18.10 -1.85
N PHE A 75 4.18 -17.10 -0.95
CA PHE A 75 4.27 -15.70 -1.35
C PHE A 75 5.63 -15.39 -2.00
N LEU A 76 6.74 -15.80 -1.37
CA LEU A 76 8.08 -15.53 -1.89
C LEU A 76 8.37 -16.28 -3.20
N GLU A 77 7.89 -17.52 -3.33
CA GLU A 77 8.01 -18.29 -4.57
C GLU A 77 7.30 -17.62 -5.75
N ARG A 78 6.09 -17.10 -5.50
CA ARG A 78 5.24 -16.48 -6.55
C ARG A 78 5.51 -15.00 -6.79
N LEU A 79 6.24 -14.34 -5.89
CA LEU A 79 6.45 -12.89 -5.93
C LEU A 79 6.98 -12.37 -7.27
N PRO A 80 8.00 -12.97 -7.93
CA PRO A 80 8.49 -12.46 -9.21
C PRO A 80 7.45 -12.51 -10.33
N GLU A 81 6.64 -13.56 -10.36
CA GLU A 81 5.55 -13.71 -11.33
C GLU A 81 4.43 -12.69 -11.07
N ILE A 82 4.03 -12.54 -9.80
CA ILE A 82 2.99 -11.57 -9.39
C ILE A 82 3.44 -10.15 -9.73
N ALA A 83 4.69 -9.79 -9.41
CA ALA A 83 5.21 -8.45 -9.69
C ALA A 83 5.25 -8.15 -11.20
N LYS A 84 5.69 -9.10 -12.01
CA LYS A 84 5.70 -8.99 -13.48
C LYS A 84 4.28 -8.79 -14.03
N ASN A 85 3.32 -9.58 -13.57
CA ASN A 85 1.93 -9.49 -14.00
C ASN A 85 1.30 -8.16 -13.54
N ALA A 86 1.59 -7.72 -12.31
CA ALA A 86 1.09 -6.45 -11.79
C ALA A 86 1.62 -5.24 -12.57
N VAL A 87 2.89 -5.26 -12.99
CA VAL A 87 3.45 -4.18 -13.83
C VAL A 87 2.87 -4.21 -15.24
N ALA A 88 2.59 -5.40 -15.78
CA ALA A 88 1.98 -5.57 -17.11
C ALA A 88 0.47 -5.26 -17.16
N ASP A 89 -0.17 -5.13 -16.00
CA ASP A 89 -1.60 -4.80 -15.92
C ASP A 89 -1.88 -3.41 -16.49
N ALA A 90 -2.94 -3.30 -17.29
CA ALA A 90 -3.33 -2.05 -17.96
C ALA A 90 -3.58 -0.90 -16.96
N CYS A 91 -4.09 -1.20 -15.76
CA CYS A 91 -4.35 -0.20 -14.73
C CYS A 91 -3.06 0.37 -14.13
N THR A 92 -1.98 -0.41 -14.07
CA THR A 92 -0.68 0.06 -13.56
C THR A 92 -0.10 1.16 -14.44
N GLY A 93 -0.37 1.16 -15.75
CA GLY A 93 0.03 2.22 -16.66
C GLY A 93 -0.53 3.60 -16.32
N SER A 94 -1.64 3.69 -15.61
CA SER A 94 -2.27 4.93 -15.16
C SER A 94 -1.83 5.40 -13.78
N ASN A 95 -0.97 4.62 -13.08
CA ASN A 95 -0.45 5.02 -11.77
C ASN A 95 0.40 6.30 -11.89
N PRO A 96 0.25 7.29 -10.99
CA PRO A 96 0.95 8.56 -11.09
C PRO A 96 2.48 8.45 -11.03
N ARG A 97 3.01 7.49 -10.29
CA ARG A 97 4.44 7.15 -10.28
C ARG A 97 4.65 5.84 -11.04
N LYS A 98 5.52 5.86 -12.05
CA LYS A 98 5.92 4.62 -12.73
C LYS A 98 6.62 3.68 -11.77
N ILE A 99 6.45 2.39 -11.97
CA ILE A 99 7.03 1.35 -11.13
C ILE A 99 7.71 0.30 -11.99
N SER A 100 8.93 -0.08 -11.65
CA SER A 100 9.63 -1.22 -12.25
C SER A 100 9.18 -2.55 -11.63
N VAL A 101 9.54 -3.67 -12.22
CA VAL A 101 9.25 -5.00 -11.66
C VAL A 101 9.94 -5.18 -10.31
N GLU A 102 11.19 -4.71 -10.18
CA GLU A 102 11.96 -4.77 -8.93
C GLU A 102 11.33 -3.91 -7.82
N GLU A 103 10.85 -2.70 -8.16
CA GLU A 103 10.13 -1.86 -7.21
C GLU A 103 8.77 -2.47 -6.82
N MET A 104 8.09 -3.11 -7.77
CA MET A 104 6.82 -3.83 -7.49
C MET A 104 7.04 -5.00 -6.53
N GLU A 105 8.12 -5.77 -6.69
CA GLU A 105 8.46 -6.81 -5.71
C GLU A 105 8.69 -6.24 -4.31
N LYS A 106 9.43 -5.12 -4.20
CA LYS A 106 9.64 -4.43 -2.92
C LYS A 106 8.32 -3.93 -2.33
N LEU A 107 7.47 -3.32 -3.15
CA LEU A 107 6.17 -2.81 -2.70
C LEU A 107 5.25 -3.94 -2.22
N LEU A 108 5.22 -5.06 -2.92
CA LEU A 108 4.47 -6.25 -2.52
C LEU A 108 4.99 -6.83 -1.20
N LYS A 109 6.33 -6.84 -0.99
CA LYS A 109 6.91 -7.21 0.32
C LYS A 109 6.49 -6.24 1.43
N CYS A 110 6.48 -4.93 1.15
CA CYS A 110 5.96 -3.96 2.12
C CYS A 110 4.48 -4.20 2.46
N CYS A 111 3.67 -4.62 1.49
CA CYS A 111 2.28 -5.02 1.73
C CYS A 111 2.16 -6.33 2.51
N TYR A 112 3.05 -7.28 2.27
CA TYR A 112 3.02 -8.58 2.94
C TYR A 112 3.45 -8.50 4.40
N TYR A 113 4.54 -7.77 4.69
CA TYR A 113 5.14 -7.67 6.03
C TYR A 113 4.73 -6.43 6.84
N ASP A 114 3.99 -5.51 6.26
CA ASP A 114 3.69 -4.18 6.81
C ASP A 114 4.93 -3.30 7.06
N THR A 115 5.98 -3.47 6.29
CA THR A 115 7.17 -2.62 6.37
C THR A 115 6.98 -1.28 5.67
N GLU A 116 7.81 -0.29 5.98
CA GLU A 116 7.77 1.03 5.35
C GLU A 116 8.18 0.99 3.88
N VAL A 117 7.70 1.96 3.11
CA VAL A 117 8.07 2.18 1.71
C VAL A 117 9.08 3.31 1.67
N ASP A 118 10.36 2.97 1.52
CA ASP A 118 11.50 3.89 1.60
C ASP A 118 12.23 4.13 0.26
N PHE A 119 11.66 3.64 -0.85
CA PHE A 119 12.24 3.68 -2.20
C PHE A 119 11.35 4.41 -3.20
#